data_456ced1ce15708cce22b078a2f8ed2b4
#
_entry.id   456ced1ce15708cce22b078a2f8ed2b4
#
_cell.length_a   1.000
_cell.length_b   1.000
_cell.length_c   1.000
_cell.angle_alpha   90.00
_cell.angle_beta   90.00
_cell.angle_gamma   90.00
#
_symmetry.space_group_name_H-M   'P 1'
#
loop_
_entity.id
_entity.type
_entity.pdbx_description
1 polymer ?
#
loop_
_entity_poly.entity_id
_entity_poly.type
_entity_poly.pdbx_seq_one_letter_code
_entity_poly.pdbx_strand_id
1 'polypeptide(L)'
;TRPNQLWVSDFTYVATWGGFVYVAFVIDVFARRIVGWRVSASMRTDFVLDALEQAIHARGRDALTGLVHHSDQGVQYLSMRYTDRLADAGIAPSVGSCGDAYDNALAESVIGLFKTEVIQRKGPWRSLEAVEFATLEWVDWFNNRRLLGPIGDIPPAEFEAQYYAQAKVA
;
A
#
# COMPACT_ATOMS: atom_id res chain seq x y z
N THR A 1 -1.94 -4.01 -16.33
CA THR A 1 -2.84 -3.60 -17.42
C THR A 1 -4.25 -3.19 -16.95
N ARG A 2 -4.59 -3.49 -15.70
CA ARG A 2 -5.87 -3.13 -15.09
C ARG A 2 -5.71 -2.94 -13.59
N PRO A 3 -6.64 -2.19 -12.93
CA PRO A 3 -6.69 -2.11 -11.48
C PRO A 3 -6.91 -3.50 -10.86
N ASN A 4 -6.38 -3.69 -9.66
CA ASN A 4 -6.51 -4.92 -8.89
C ASN A 4 -5.96 -6.16 -9.61
N GLN A 5 -4.95 -5.97 -10.44
CA GLN A 5 -4.22 -7.07 -11.07
C GLN A 5 -3.03 -7.49 -10.21
N LEU A 6 -2.31 -6.51 -9.69
CA LEU A 6 -1.15 -6.74 -8.84
C LEU A 6 -1.11 -5.69 -7.74
N TRP A 7 -1.05 -6.13 -6.50
CA TRP A 7 -0.76 -5.28 -5.35
C TRP A 7 0.63 -5.60 -4.82
N VAL A 8 1.34 -4.57 -4.40
CA VAL A 8 2.61 -4.71 -3.69
C VAL A 8 2.47 -4.13 -2.29
N SER A 9 3.15 -4.74 -1.33
CA SER A 9 3.13 -4.29 0.07
C SER A 9 4.54 -4.13 0.57
N ASP A 10 4.72 -3.13 1.42
CA ASP A 10 5.95 -2.93 2.15
C ASP A 10 5.66 -2.13 3.42
N PHE A 11 6.63 -2.04 4.30
CA PHE A 11 6.48 -1.29 5.54
C PHE A 11 7.77 -0.55 5.88
N THR A 12 7.65 0.43 6.76
CA THR A 12 8.78 1.18 7.30
C THR A 12 8.54 1.45 8.78
N TYR A 13 9.53 1.99 9.44
CA TYR A 13 9.40 2.39 10.84
C TYR A 13 9.71 3.86 11.01
N VAL A 14 9.16 4.45 12.08
CA VAL A 14 9.29 5.86 12.41
C VAL A 14 9.63 5.98 13.88
N ALA A 15 10.68 6.75 14.20
CA ALA A 15 11.03 7.03 15.59
C ALA A 15 10.08 8.08 16.15
N THR A 16 9.49 7.78 17.30
CA THR A 16 8.67 8.72 18.07
C THR A 16 9.24 8.86 19.48
N TRP A 17 8.73 9.83 20.23
CA TRP A 17 9.14 10.00 21.63
C TRP A 17 8.75 8.79 22.50
N GLY A 18 7.72 8.06 22.10
CA GLY A 18 7.28 6.85 22.80
C GLY A 18 7.87 5.55 22.25
N GLY A 19 8.85 5.62 21.36
CA GLY A 19 9.47 4.46 20.73
C GLY A 19 9.18 4.38 19.23
N PHE A 20 9.57 3.28 18.59
CA PHE A 20 9.31 3.10 17.17
C PHE A 20 7.85 2.76 16.91
N VAL A 21 7.32 3.31 15.83
CA VAL A 21 6.05 2.87 15.25
C VAL A 21 6.31 2.39 13.81
N TYR A 22 5.42 1.58 13.31
CA TYR A 22 5.56 0.91 12.02
C TYR A 22 4.40 1.31 11.11
N VAL A 23 4.71 1.55 9.84
CA VAL A 23 3.71 1.97 8.84
C VAL A 23 3.78 1.00 7.67
N ALA A 24 2.67 0.36 7.36
CA ALA A 24 2.53 -0.55 6.23
C ALA A 24 1.65 0.07 5.15
N PHE A 25 2.02 -0.18 3.90
CA PHE A 25 1.24 0.26 2.74
C PHE A 25 0.97 -0.93 1.83
N VAL A 26 -0.21 -0.94 1.23
CA VAL A 26 -0.58 -1.83 0.12
C VAL A 26 -0.88 -0.93 -1.08
N ILE A 27 -0.23 -1.19 -2.20
CA ILE A 27 -0.24 -0.31 -3.37
C ILE A 27 -0.70 -1.10 -4.59
N ASP A 28 -1.70 -0.58 -5.30
CA ASP A 28 -2.11 -1.11 -6.59
C ASP A 28 -1.13 -0.62 -7.66
N VAL A 29 -0.47 -1.56 -8.32
CA VAL A 29 0.58 -1.25 -9.29
C VAL A 29 0.07 -0.51 -10.51
N PHE A 30 -1.18 -0.77 -10.92
CA PHE A 30 -1.74 -0.15 -12.12
C PHE A 30 -1.73 1.38 -12.05
N ALA A 31 -2.36 1.94 -11.03
CA ALA A 31 -2.48 3.39 -10.87
C ALA A 31 -1.53 3.96 -9.81
N ARG A 32 -0.76 3.10 -9.15
CA ARG A 32 0.09 3.46 -8.01
C ARG A 32 -0.72 3.99 -6.83
N ARG A 33 -2.00 3.64 -6.78
CA ARG A 33 -2.91 4.04 -5.72
C ARG A 33 -2.62 3.26 -4.45
N ILE A 34 -2.56 3.96 -3.31
CA ILE A 34 -2.46 3.32 -2.01
C ILE A 34 -3.85 2.83 -1.64
N VAL A 35 -4.02 1.51 -1.59
CA VAL A 35 -5.33 0.87 -1.36
C VAL A 35 -5.52 0.42 0.08
N GLY A 36 -4.44 0.34 0.85
CA GLY A 36 -4.50 0.02 2.27
C GLY A 36 -3.27 0.54 2.99
N TRP A 37 -3.42 0.84 4.28
CA TRP A 37 -2.31 1.29 5.12
C TRP A 37 -2.65 1.07 6.58
N ARG A 38 -1.61 0.98 7.42
CA ARG A 38 -1.78 0.84 8.86
C ARG A 38 -0.57 1.40 9.60
N VAL A 39 -0.81 2.06 10.73
CA VAL A 39 0.23 2.48 11.67
C VAL A 39 0.08 1.68 12.95
N SER A 40 1.16 1.11 13.46
CA SER A 40 1.13 0.24 14.63
C SER A 40 2.36 0.45 15.50
N ALA A 41 2.18 0.28 16.81
CA ALA A 41 3.28 0.30 17.76
C ALA A 41 4.07 -1.03 17.77
N SER A 42 3.63 -2.04 17.03
CA SER A 42 4.21 -3.38 17.05
C SER A 42 4.43 -3.90 15.63
N MET A 43 5.55 -4.58 15.41
CA MET A 43 5.88 -5.28 14.15
C MET A 43 5.19 -6.63 14.01
N ARG A 44 4.11 -6.87 14.71
CA ARG A 44 3.38 -8.13 14.58
C ARG A 44 2.74 -8.22 13.19
N THR A 45 2.55 -9.44 12.72
CA THR A 45 1.87 -9.74 11.46
C THR A 45 0.52 -9.03 11.35
N ASP A 46 -0.13 -8.78 12.47
CA ASP A 46 -1.47 -8.17 12.51
C ASP A 46 -1.50 -6.78 11.88
N PHE A 47 -0.43 -5.97 12.01
CA PHE A 47 -0.49 -4.62 11.44
C PHE A 47 -0.42 -4.65 9.90
N VAL A 48 0.34 -5.58 9.34
CA VAL A 48 0.42 -5.79 7.89
C VAL A 48 -0.90 -6.39 7.40
N LEU A 49 -1.43 -7.35 8.16
CA LEU A 49 -2.72 -7.97 7.88
C LEU A 49 -3.86 -6.93 7.91
N ASP A 50 -3.83 -6.00 8.86
CA ASP A 50 -4.82 -4.93 8.95
C ASP A 50 -4.78 -4.03 7.72
N ALA A 51 -3.60 -3.71 7.20
CA ALA A 51 -3.47 -2.93 5.97
C ALA A 51 -4.06 -3.69 4.78
N LEU A 52 -3.81 -5.00 4.70
CA LEU A 52 -4.38 -5.86 3.67
C LEU A 52 -5.91 -5.93 3.79
N GLU A 53 -6.44 -6.11 5.01
CA GLU A 53 -7.88 -6.14 5.26
C GLU A 53 -8.56 -4.85 4.82
N GLN A 54 -7.95 -3.71 5.09
CA GLN A 54 -8.44 -2.42 4.64
C GLN A 54 -8.54 -2.37 3.12
N ALA A 55 -7.51 -2.84 2.43
CA ALA A 55 -7.47 -2.86 0.98
C ALA A 55 -8.56 -3.78 0.39
N ILE A 56 -8.69 -4.97 0.95
CA ILE A 56 -9.72 -5.94 0.52
C ILE A 56 -11.12 -5.36 0.70
N HIS A 57 -11.37 -4.74 1.86
CA HIS A 57 -12.66 -4.14 2.16
C HIS A 57 -12.97 -2.97 1.23
N ALA A 58 -12.00 -2.10 1.00
CA ALA A 58 -12.17 -0.92 0.16
C ALA A 58 -12.47 -1.27 -1.30
N ARG A 59 -11.86 -2.35 -1.81
CA ARG A 59 -12.04 -2.74 -3.21
C ARG A 59 -13.27 -3.62 -3.44
N GLY A 60 -13.67 -4.40 -2.46
CA GLY A 60 -14.75 -5.37 -2.60
C GLY A 60 -14.29 -6.68 -3.22
N ARG A 61 -14.97 -7.75 -2.86
CA ARG A 61 -14.56 -9.11 -3.21
C ARG A 61 -14.56 -9.38 -4.71
N ASP A 62 -15.53 -8.86 -5.42
CA ASP A 62 -15.67 -9.12 -6.87
C ASP A 62 -14.53 -8.48 -7.67
N ALA A 63 -13.97 -7.39 -7.18
CA ALA A 63 -12.86 -6.71 -7.85
C ALA A 63 -11.52 -7.45 -7.71
N LEU A 64 -11.44 -8.46 -6.84
CA LEU A 64 -10.19 -9.14 -6.51
C LEU A 64 -9.93 -10.40 -7.34
N THR A 65 -10.79 -10.71 -8.28
CA THR A 65 -10.63 -11.89 -9.13
C THR A 65 -9.34 -11.80 -9.94
N GLY A 66 -8.46 -12.78 -9.78
CA GLY A 66 -7.18 -12.80 -10.47
C GLY A 66 -6.11 -11.90 -9.88
N LEU A 67 -6.36 -11.28 -8.74
CA LEU A 67 -5.38 -10.43 -8.07
C LEU A 67 -4.19 -11.25 -7.57
N VAL A 68 -3.00 -10.74 -7.82
CA VAL A 68 -1.75 -11.25 -7.24
C VAL A 68 -1.25 -10.22 -6.22
N HIS A 69 -0.85 -10.69 -5.06
CA HIS A 69 -0.25 -9.87 -4.01
C HIS A 69 1.23 -10.22 -3.88
N HIS A 70 2.08 -9.24 -4.17
CA HIS A 70 3.53 -9.39 -4.03
C HIS A 70 4.01 -8.69 -2.78
N SER A 71 4.84 -9.39 -2.00
CA SER A 71 5.52 -8.82 -0.85
C SER A 71 6.99 -9.16 -0.90
N ASP A 72 7.83 -8.29 -0.34
CA ASP A 72 9.23 -8.59 -0.17
C ASP A 72 9.40 -9.74 0.84
N GLN A 73 10.55 -10.40 0.85
CA GLN A 73 10.83 -11.55 1.73
C GLN A 73 10.97 -11.13 3.20
N GLY A 74 9.99 -10.41 3.71
CA GLY A 74 9.92 -10.08 5.12
C GLY A 74 9.24 -11.18 5.91
N VAL A 75 9.73 -11.48 7.10
CA VAL A 75 9.23 -12.56 7.94
C VAL A 75 7.74 -12.44 8.22
N GLN A 76 7.24 -11.22 8.44
CA GLN A 76 5.85 -10.97 8.78
C GLN A 76 4.88 -11.26 7.64
N TYR A 77 5.35 -11.30 6.39
CA TYR A 77 4.51 -11.64 5.24
C TYR A 77 4.39 -13.15 5.04
N LEU A 78 5.18 -13.93 5.75
CA LEU A 78 5.22 -15.38 5.63
C LEU A 78 4.42 -16.08 6.72
N SER A 79 3.70 -15.34 7.54
CA SER A 79 2.90 -15.95 8.61
C SER A 79 1.73 -16.73 8.01
N MET A 80 1.33 -17.77 8.74
CA MET A 80 0.20 -18.61 8.35
C MET A 80 -1.09 -17.79 8.25
N ARG A 81 -1.34 -16.89 9.19
CA ARG A 81 -2.54 -16.04 9.20
C ARG A 81 -2.63 -15.16 7.97
N TYR A 82 -1.51 -14.55 7.56
CA TYR A 82 -1.45 -13.69 6.39
C TYR A 82 -1.71 -14.50 5.12
N THR A 83 -1.06 -15.64 4.99
CA THR A 83 -1.21 -16.54 3.85
C THR A 83 -2.64 -17.08 3.76
N ASP A 84 -3.22 -17.49 4.88
CA ASP A 84 -4.61 -17.96 4.93
C ASP A 84 -5.59 -16.86 4.51
N ARG A 85 -5.35 -15.63 4.93
CA ARG A 85 -6.23 -14.53 4.55
C ARG A 85 -6.18 -14.23 3.05
N LEU A 86 -5.01 -14.31 2.45
CA LEU A 86 -4.88 -14.17 0.99
C LEU A 86 -5.69 -15.27 0.28
N ALA A 87 -5.54 -16.50 0.72
CA ALA A 87 -6.26 -17.64 0.15
C ALA A 87 -7.79 -17.46 0.27
N ASP A 88 -8.27 -17.04 1.45
CA ASP A 88 -9.70 -16.82 1.69
C ASP A 88 -10.28 -15.72 0.79
N ALA A 89 -9.49 -14.73 0.46
CA ALA A 89 -9.89 -13.63 -0.43
C ALA A 89 -9.72 -13.98 -1.93
N GLY A 90 -9.15 -15.14 -2.24
CA GLY A 90 -8.88 -15.54 -3.61
C GLY A 90 -7.69 -14.82 -4.24
N ILE A 91 -6.78 -14.34 -3.41
CA ILE A 91 -5.60 -13.59 -3.86
C ILE A 91 -4.40 -14.52 -3.92
N ALA A 92 -3.73 -14.57 -5.07
CA ALA A 92 -2.53 -15.39 -5.23
C ALA A 92 -1.31 -14.68 -4.62
N PRO A 93 -0.54 -15.34 -3.75
CA PRO A 93 0.70 -14.74 -3.22
C PRO A 93 1.83 -14.87 -4.23
N SER A 94 2.74 -13.88 -4.22
CA SER A 94 3.98 -13.91 -4.97
C SER A 94 5.10 -13.39 -4.10
N VAL A 95 6.16 -14.16 -3.96
CA VAL A 95 7.35 -13.80 -3.19
C VAL A 95 8.58 -14.23 -3.98
N GLY A 96 9.45 -13.27 -4.31
CA GLY A 96 10.76 -13.57 -4.87
C GLY A 96 10.77 -14.11 -6.30
N SER A 97 9.80 -13.74 -7.14
CA SER A 97 9.78 -14.19 -8.53
C SER A 97 10.46 -13.19 -9.50
N CYS A 98 10.60 -13.60 -10.74
CA CYS A 98 11.17 -12.79 -11.81
C CYS A 98 10.29 -11.53 -12.05
N GLY A 99 10.90 -10.34 -12.05
CA GLY A 99 10.19 -9.08 -12.14
C GLY A 99 10.00 -8.38 -10.80
N ASP A 100 10.32 -9.05 -9.72
CA ASP A 100 10.15 -8.55 -8.36
C ASP A 100 10.96 -7.31 -8.06
N ALA A 101 12.13 -7.16 -8.67
CA ALA A 101 12.99 -5.99 -8.49
C ALA A 101 12.25 -4.70 -8.88
N TYR A 102 11.43 -4.74 -9.93
CA TYR A 102 10.64 -3.58 -10.35
C TYR A 102 9.50 -3.31 -9.36
N ASP A 103 8.82 -4.36 -8.91
CA ASP A 103 7.70 -4.24 -7.97
C ASP A 103 8.19 -3.77 -6.61
N ASN A 104 9.33 -4.27 -6.14
CA ASN A 104 9.96 -3.81 -4.91
C ASN A 104 10.38 -2.36 -5.03
N ALA A 105 10.92 -1.95 -6.20
CA ALA A 105 11.30 -0.56 -6.43
C ALA A 105 10.10 0.38 -6.37
N LEU A 106 8.93 -0.04 -6.85
CA LEU A 106 7.71 0.75 -6.72
C LEU A 106 7.32 0.95 -5.26
N ALA A 107 7.30 -0.13 -4.48
CA ALA A 107 6.99 -0.03 -3.05
C ALA A 107 8.00 0.84 -2.31
N GLU A 108 9.29 0.69 -2.62
CA GLU A 108 10.35 1.52 -2.04
C GLU A 108 10.19 2.99 -2.42
N SER A 109 9.77 3.28 -3.65
CA SER A 109 9.54 4.65 -4.11
C SER A 109 8.42 5.33 -3.32
N VAL A 110 7.31 4.64 -3.10
CA VAL A 110 6.19 5.19 -2.34
C VAL A 110 6.61 5.43 -0.89
N ILE A 111 7.30 4.48 -0.27
CA ILE A 111 7.80 4.63 1.09
C ILE A 111 8.83 5.76 1.16
N GLY A 112 9.71 5.90 0.17
CA GLY A 112 10.65 7.00 0.09
C GLY A 112 9.96 8.36 0.05
N LEU A 113 8.89 8.50 -0.72
CA LEU A 113 8.09 9.71 -0.77
C LEU A 113 7.43 9.99 0.58
N PHE A 114 6.89 8.97 1.22
CA PHE A 114 6.31 9.09 2.55
C PHE A 114 7.34 9.58 3.57
N LYS A 115 8.51 8.98 3.59
CA LYS A 115 9.58 9.38 4.50
C LYS A 115 10.00 10.83 4.29
N THR A 116 10.16 11.25 3.05
CA THR A 116 10.60 12.60 2.72
C THR A 116 9.50 13.63 2.99
N GLU A 117 8.29 13.37 2.53
CA GLU A 117 7.21 14.35 2.53
C GLU A 117 6.47 14.45 3.85
N VAL A 118 6.46 13.36 4.63
CA VAL A 118 5.76 13.31 5.91
C VAL A 118 6.76 13.25 7.07
N ILE A 119 7.56 12.20 7.11
CA ILE A 119 8.34 11.89 8.32
C ILE A 119 9.44 12.91 8.55
N GLN A 120 10.23 13.23 7.53
CA GLN A 120 11.33 14.20 7.66
C GLN A 120 10.82 15.64 7.73
N ARG A 121 9.76 15.93 6.98
CA ARG A 121 9.25 17.30 6.87
C ARG A 121 8.48 17.76 8.08
N LYS A 122 7.72 16.87 8.73
CA LYS A 122 6.80 17.20 9.81
C LYS A 122 7.24 16.73 11.19
N GLY A 123 8.39 16.07 11.29
CA GLY A 123 8.93 15.64 12.57
C GLY A 123 9.46 16.80 13.42
N PRO A 124 9.84 16.56 14.68
CA PRO A 124 9.84 15.26 15.38
C PRO A 124 8.42 14.78 15.74
N TRP A 125 8.30 13.46 15.93
CA TRP A 125 7.00 12.81 16.15
C TRP A 125 6.79 12.50 17.63
N ARG A 126 5.68 12.95 18.18
CA ARG A 126 5.38 12.76 19.61
C ARG A 126 4.81 11.38 19.91
N SER A 127 3.97 10.86 19.02
CA SER A 127 3.17 9.68 19.31
C SER A 127 2.78 8.93 18.03
N LEU A 128 2.28 7.72 18.23
CA LEU A 128 1.67 6.92 17.17
C LEU A 128 0.51 7.68 16.51
N GLU A 129 -0.34 8.30 17.31
CA GLU A 129 -1.51 9.02 16.81
C GLU A 129 -1.14 10.17 15.89
N ALA A 130 -0.05 10.87 16.18
CA ALA A 130 0.44 11.94 15.33
C ALA A 130 0.90 11.41 13.98
N VAL A 131 1.60 10.28 13.96
CA VAL A 131 2.02 9.62 12.73
C VAL A 131 0.81 9.11 11.94
N GLU A 132 -0.14 8.50 12.63
CA GLU A 132 -1.36 7.96 12.02
C GLU A 132 -2.17 9.04 11.33
N PHE A 133 -2.39 10.17 12.01
CA PHE A 133 -3.14 11.29 11.44
C PHE A 133 -2.44 11.87 10.21
N ALA A 134 -1.13 12.08 10.29
CA ALA A 134 -0.36 12.59 9.15
C ALA A 134 -0.36 11.61 7.98
N THR A 135 -0.34 10.31 8.25
CA THR A 135 -0.40 9.29 7.22
C THR A 135 -1.76 9.29 6.53
N LEU A 136 -2.84 9.40 7.30
CA LEU A 136 -4.21 9.51 6.77
C LEU A 136 -4.31 10.68 5.79
N GLU A 137 -3.84 11.85 6.18
CA GLU A 137 -3.87 13.04 5.32
C GLU A 137 -3.03 12.86 4.07
N TRP A 138 -1.82 12.29 4.22
CA TRP A 138 -0.92 12.11 3.09
C TRP A 138 -1.43 11.09 2.10
N VAL A 139 -2.01 9.97 2.55
CA VAL A 139 -2.58 8.96 1.67
C VAL A 139 -3.74 9.55 0.86
N ASP A 140 -4.62 10.29 1.51
CA ASP A 140 -5.72 10.96 0.82
C ASP A 140 -5.21 11.92 -0.25
N TRP A 141 -4.24 12.75 0.10
CA TRP A 141 -3.62 13.69 -0.85
C TRP A 141 -2.90 12.95 -1.97
N PHE A 142 -2.13 11.92 -1.65
CA PHE A 142 -1.38 11.14 -2.63
C PHE A 142 -2.31 10.52 -3.67
N ASN A 143 -3.39 9.92 -3.22
CA ASN A 143 -4.33 9.24 -4.12
C ASN A 143 -5.15 10.21 -4.98
N ASN A 144 -5.55 11.34 -4.41
CA ASN A 144 -6.57 12.19 -5.03
C ASN A 144 -6.04 13.50 -5.61
N ARG A 145 -4.83 13.93 -5.22
CA ARG A 145 -4.31 15.23 -5.63
C ARG A 145 -2.89 15.21 -6.17
N ARG A 146 -2.07 14.26 -5.75
CA ARG A 146 -0.68 14.22 -6.18
C ARG A 146 -0.60 13.97 -7.68
N LEU A 147 0.12 14.85 -8.39
CA LEU A 147 0.41 14.67 -9.81
C LEU A 147 1.59 13.73 -9.94
N LEU A 148 1.36 12.54 -10.45
CA LEU A 148 2.36 11.48 -10.50
C LEU A 148 2.86 11.29 -11.93
N GLY A 149 4.15 11.60 -12.15
CA GLY A 149 4.76 11.57 -13.50
C GLY A 149 4.58 10.26 -14.26
N PRO A 150 4.87 9.10 -13.64
CA PRO A 150 4.78 7.81 -14.36
C PRO A 150 3.40 7.47 -14.93
N ILE A 151 2.34 8.10 -14.46
CA ILE A 151 0.98 7.86 -14.96
C ILE A 151 0.41 9.07 -15.70
N GLY A 152 1.26 9.99 -16.11
CA GLY A 152 0.85 11.12 -16.95
C GLY A 152 0.53 12.40 -16.18
N ASP A 153 1.17 12.63 -15.05
CA ASP A 153 1.03 13.83 -14.21
C ASP A 153 -0.41 14.06 -13.75
N ILE A 154 -1.09 12.99 -13.40
CA ILE A 154 -2.43 13.03 -12.78
C ILE A 154 -2.43 12.21 -11.49
N PRO A 155 -3.41 12.45 -10.61
CA PRO A 155 -3.51 11.65 -9.38
C PRO A 155 -3.83 10.18 -9.64
N PRO A 156 -3.34 9.27 -8.79
CA PRO A 156 -3.65 7.84 -8.90
C PRO A 156 -5.14 7.52 -9.02
N ALA A 157 -5.99 8.14 -8.21
CA ALA A 157 -7.43 7.89 -8.26
C ALA A 157 -8.04 8.34 -9.59
N GLU A 158 -7.55 9.43 -10.16
CA GLU A 158 -8.01 9.92 -11.45
C GLU A 158 -7.59 9.00 -12.59
N PHE A 159 -6.35 8.52 -12.56
CA PHE A 159 -5.87 7.54 -13.55
C PHE A 159 -6.72 6.27 -13.53
N GLU A 160 -7.04 5.77 -12.35
CA GLU A 160 -7.90 4.60 -12.20
C GLU A 160 -9.32 4.87 -12.70
N ALA A 161 -9.88 6.04 -12.39
CA ALA A 161 -11.21 6.44 -12.85
C ALA A 161 -11.29 6.50 -14.37
N GLN A 162 -10.24 6.94 -15.03
CA GLN A 162 -10.17 6.96 -16.49
C GLN A 162 -10.23 5.55 -17.08
N TYR A 163 -9.57 4.59 -16.43
CA TYR A 163 -9.67 3.20 -16.87
C TYR A 163 -11.12 2.70 -16.86
N TYR A 164 -11.83 2.93 -15.77
CA TYR A 164 -13.21 2.48 -15.65
C TYR A 164 -14.15 3.23 -16.61
N ALA A 165 -13.90 4.49 -16.86
CA ALA A 165 -14.68 5.26 -17.82
C ALA A 165 -14.52 4.71 -19.25
N GLN A 166 -13.29 4.36 -19.63
CA GLN A 166 -13.01 3.77 -20.95
C GLN A 166 -13.60 2.36 -21.06
N ALA A 167 -13.57 1.57 -20.00
CA ALA A 167 -14.13 0.23 -19.99
C ALA A 167 -15.66 0.24 -20.19
N LYS A 168 -16.35 1.28 -19.71
CA LYS A 168 -17.79 1.41 -19.87
C LYS A 168 -18.18 1.79 -21.31
N VAL A 169 -17.30 2.44 -22.04
CA VAL A 169 -17.55 2.89 -23.43
C VAL A 169 -17.27 1.75 -24.42
N ALA A 170 -16.38 0.84 -24.04
CA ALA A 170 -16.07 -0.32 -24.86
C ALA A 170 -17.13 -1.41 -24.63
#